data_39ac5aabb73a4e0b6d34ae5e9a3df9f9
#
_entry.id   39ac5aabb73a4e0b6d34ae5e9a3df9f9
#
_cell.length_a   1.000
_cell.length_b   1.000
_cell.length_c   1.000
_cell.angle_alpha   90.00
_cell.angle_beta   90.00
_cell.angle_gamma   90.00
#
_symmetry.space_group_name_H-M   'P 1'
#
loop_
_entity.id
_entity.type
_entity.pdbx_description
1 polymer ?
#
loop_
_entity_poly.entity_id
_entity_poly.type
_entity_poly.pdbx_seq_one_letter_code
_entity_poly.pdbx_strand_id
1 'polypeptide(L)'
;MSCCPDNPLVNVALSAHVLEGEPSEILILFAHGAGANRESDFMCQMAAGIVAKGYQVMRFNFPYMQANTVDGKKRPPDRAPKLLACFSEMLDVAHAQPKVKRVVLMGKSMGGRMAALLACDSVQASRIDRVICLGYPFIPLKGGEPRLEPLNDCQVPVLVLQGERDKFGGKMQIPSWPLKRDIQIEYLADGDHSFVPRKSSGTTEAANLALAVDLSAKFIG
;
A
#
# COMPACT_ATOMS: atom_id res chain seq x y z
N MET A 1 8.97 18.72 38.01
CA MET A 1 9.74 17.52 37.56
C MET A 1 8.72 16.51 37.06
N SER A 2 8.48 16.50 35.75
CA SER A 2 7.53 15.58 35.10
C SER A 2 8.38 14.56 34.35
N CYS A 3 8.51 13.35 34.91
CA CYS A 3 9.08 12.20 34.22
C CYS A 3 8.01 11.63 33.29
N CYS A 4 8.09 11.90 32.00
CA CYS A 4 7.44 11.05 31.01
C CYS A 4 8.16 9.71 31.01
N PRO A 5 7.47 8.59 31.21
CA PRO A 5 8.10 7.28 31.04
C PRO A 5 8.39 7.07 29.55
N ASP A 6 9.65 6.79 29.22
CA ASP A 6 10.07 6.30 27.91
C ASP A 6 9.27 5.03 27.59
N ASN A 7 8.24 5.15 26.76
CA ASN A 7 7.49 3.99 26.30
C ASN A 7 8.28 3.33 25.16
N PRO A 8 8.88 2.15 25.36
CA PRO A 8 9.71 1.49 24.35
C PRO A 8 8.94 1.16 23.07
N LEU A 9 7.59 1.08 23.11
CA LEU A 9 6.75 0.85 21.94
C LEU A 9 6.69 2.08 21.03
N VAL A 10 6.71 3.30 21.59
CA VAL A 10 6.73 4.55 20.81
C VAL A 10 8.05 4.72 20.06
N ASN A 11 9.18 4.34 20.68
CA ASN A 11 10.50 4.41 20.02
C ASN A 11 10.65 3.40 18.86
N VAL A 12 10.03 2.22 18.94
CA VAL A 12 10.05 1.23 17.86
C VAL A 12 9.21 1.71 16.67
N ALA A 13 8.07 2.35 16.90
CA ALA A 13 7.22 2.90 15.86
C ALA A 13 7.89 4.07 15.11
N LEU A 14 8.57 4.98 15.83
CA LEU A 14 9.27 6.13 15.24
C LEU A 14 10.46 5.72 14.34
N SER A 15 11.14 4.61 14.60
CA SER A 15 12.22 4.09 13.76
C SER A 15 11.74 3.23 12.58
N ALA A 16 10.47 2.87 12.54
CA ALA A 16 9.91 1.95 11.56
C ALA A 16 9.41 2.65 10.27
N HIS A 17 9.44 3.97 10.17
CA HIS A 17 8.96 4.70 8.99
C HIS A 17 9.98 5.70 8.45
N VAL A 18 9.75 6.13 7.21
CA VAL A 18 10.47 7.20 6.51
C VAL A 18 9.42 8.16 5.96
N LEU A 19 9.63 9.45 6.16
CA LEU A 19 8.78 10.52 5.65
C LEU A 19 9.51 11.25 4.52
N GLU A 20 8.86 11.39 3.37
CA GLU A 20 9.42 11.97 2.14
C GLU A 20 8.50 13.04 1.56
N GLY A 21 9.09 14.02 0.90
CA GLY A 21 8.36 15.16 0.34
C GLY A 21 8.13 16.28 1.34
N GLU A 22 7.73 17.44 0.82
CA GLU A 22 7.39 18.61 1.63
C GLU A 22 6.08 18.38 2.39
N PRO A 23 5.90 19.00 3.57
CA PRO A 23 4.66 18.92 4.33
C PRO A 23 3.45 19.33 3.49
N SER A 24 2.49 18.42 3.32
CA SER A 24 1.31 18.54 2.48
C SER A 24 0.03 18.31 3.28
N GLU A 25 -1.10 18.82 2.78
CA GLU A 25 -2.43 18.52 3.36
C GLU A 25 -2.84 17.06 3.11
N ILE A 26 -2.21 16.41 2.12
CA ILE A 26 -2.45 15.00 1.79
C ILE A 26 -1.17 14.21 2.03
N LEU A 27 -1.26 13.20 2.89
CA LEU A 27 -0.19 12.26 3.16
C LEU A 27 -0.58 10.87 2.67
N ILE A 28 0.34 10.25 1.93
CA ILE A 28 0.21 8.88 1.46
C ILE A 28 0.91 7.94 2.44
N LEU A 29 0.15 7.14 3.17
CA LEU A 29 0.69 6.10 4.05
C LEU A 29 0.89 4.82 3.26
N PHE A 30 2.15 4.47 2.97
CA PHE A 30 2.51 3.47 1.99
C PHE A 30 3.11 2.20 2.59
N ALA A 31 2.38 1.09 2.51
CA ALA A 31 2.73 -0.22 3.05
C ALA A 31 3.36 -1.15 2.00
N HIS A 32 4.44 -1.86 2.40
CA HIS A 32 5.14 -2.81 1.54
C HIS A 32 4.42 -4.16 1.39
N GLY A 33 4.86 -4.96 0.41
CA GLY A 33 4.42 -6.33 0.18
C GLY A 33 5.07 -7.37 1.12
N ALA A 34 4.67 -8.64 1.00
CA ALA A 34 5.13 -9.71 1.90
C ALA A 34 6.64 -10.01 1.81
N GLY A 35 7.24 -9.85 0.64
CA GLY A 35 8.62 -10.29 0.36
C GLY A 35 9.68 -9.19 0.34
N ALA A 36 9.31 -7.93 0.51
CA ALA A 36 10.22 -6.80 0.39
C ALA A 36 9.89 -5.73 1.44
N ASN A 37 10.90 -4.98 1.87
CA ASN A 37 10.75 -3.93 2.86
C ASN A 37 10.39 -2.58 2.21
N ARG A 38 10.23 -1.56 3.03
CA ARG A 38 9.94 -0.17 2.61
C ARG A 38 11.02 0.45 1.71
N GLU A 39 12.27 -0.08 1.74
CA GLU A 39 13.42 0.41 0.96
C GLU A 39 13.63 -0.35 -0.36
N SER A 40 12.71 -1.27 -0.73
CA SER A 40 12.82 -1.95 -2.03
C SER A 40 12.66 -0.97 -3.19
N ASP A 41 13.29 -1.26 -4.32
CA ASP A 41 13.31 -0.39 -5.51
C ASP A 41 11.90 0.02 -5.94
N PHE A 42 10.95 -0.92 -5.96
CA PHE A 42 9.55 -0.64 -6.27
C PHE A 42 8.95 0.42 -5.33
N MET A 43 9.15 0.25 -4.00
CA MET A 43 8.61 1.18 -3.01
C MET A 43 9.25 2.56 -3.12
N CYS A 44 10.58 2.62 -3.33
CA CYS A 44 11.32 3.87 -3.49
C CYS A 44 10.91 4.62 -4.77
N GLN A 45 10.82 3.92 -5.91
CA GLN A 45 10.44 4.54 -7.18
C GLN A 45 9.01 5.08 -7.17
N MET A 46 8.05 4.30 -6.64
CA MET A 46 6.68 4.75 -6.49
C MET A 46 6.58 5.96 -5.55
N ALA A 47 7.25 5.92 -4.39
CA ALA A 47 7.25 7.04 -3.45
C ALA A 47 7.84 8.30 -4.07
N ALA A 48 9.00 8.20 -4.73
CA ALA A 48 9.63 9.34 -5.41
C ALA A 48 8.71 9.95 -6.48
N GLY A 49 8.03 9.11 -7.26
CA GLY A 49 7.06 9.56 -8.25
C GLY A 49 5.87 10.31 -7.63
N ILE A 50 5.31 9.82 -6.53
CA ILE A 50 4.22 10.45 -5.80
C ILE A 50 4.68 11.77 -5.14
N VAL A 51 5.88 11.80 -4.58
CA VAL A 51 6.49 13.04 -4.04
C VAL A 51 6.65 14.08 -5.14
N ALA A 52 7.09 13.69 -6.34
CA ALA A 52 7.22 14.58 -7.48
C ALA A 52 5.86 15.17 -7.96
N LYS A 53 4.72 14.57 -7.58
CA LYS A 53 3.37 15.11 -7.79
C LYS A 53 2.92 16.07 -6.69
N GLY A 54 3.78 16.36 -5.70
CA GLY A 54 3.51 17.31 -4.61
C GLY A 54 2.86 16.72 -3.36
N TYR A 55 2.78 15.40 -3.25
CA TYR A 55 2.26 14.72 -2.07
C TYR A 55 3.37 14.35 -1.09
N GLN A 56 3.03 14.31 0.20
CA GLN A 56 3.91 13.74 1.21
C GLN A 56 3.69 12.24 1.32
N VAL A 57 4.77 11.46 1.42
CA VAL A 57 4.71 10.00 1.50
C VAL A 57 5.37 9.51 2.78
N MET A 58 4.68 8.63 3.52
CA MET A 58 5.21 7.92 4.67
C MET A 58 5.30 6.43 4.34
N ARG A 59 6.52 5.90 4.17
CA ARG A 59 6.76 4.45 4.01
C ARG A 59 7.14 3.83 5.34
N PHE A 60 6.60 2.66 5.66
CA PHE A 60 6.90 1.97 6.91
C PHE A 60 7.14 0.48 6.73
N ASN A 61 7.79 -0.16 7.70
CA ASN A 61 7.91 -1.61 7.76
C ASN A 61 6.89 -2.20 8.74
N PHE A 62 6.21 -3.27 8.33
CA PHE A 62 5.47 -4.11 9.26
C PHE A 62 6.41 -4.77 10.28
N PRO A 63 5.96 -5.16 11.49
CA PRO A 63 6.82 -5.62 12.58
C PRO A 63 7.76 -6.77 12.21
N TYR A 64 7.27 -7.79 11.48
CA TYR A 64 8.11 -8.89 11.03
C TYR A 64 9.24 -8.42 10.10
N MET A 65 8.96 -7.45 9.23
CA MET A 65 9.94 -6.94 8.28
C MET A 65 10.93 -5.99 8.97
N GLN A 66 10.48 -5.21 9.94
CA GLN A 66 11.37 -4.41 10.79
C GLN A 66 12.36 -5.32 11.54
N ALA A 67 11.88 -6.42 12.12
CA ALA A 67 12.75 -7.41 12.76
C ALA A 67 13.75 -8.04 11.77
N ASN A 68 13.31 -8.34 10.53
CA ASN A 68 14.20 -8.86 9.49
C ASN A 68 15.32 -7.88 9.12
N THR A 69 15.03 -6.57 9.09
CA THR A 69 16.05 -5.55 8.78
C THR A 69 17.05 -5.36 9.93
N VAL A 70 16.64 -5.59 11.17
CA VAL A 70 17.50 -5.43 12.36
C VAL A 70 18.47 -6.61 12.52
N ASP A 71 17.99 -7.84 12.36
CA ASP A 71 18.80 -9.03 12.67
C ASP A 71 19.17 -9.89 11.44
N GLY A 72 18.73 -9.49 10.24
CA GLY A 72 19.00 -10.19 8.99
C GLY A 72 18.28 -11.53 8.80
N LYS A 73 17.44 -11.96 9.75
CA LYS A 73 16.74 -13.23 9.68
C LYS A 73 15.45 -13.07 8.87
N LYS A 74 15.22 -13.99 7.91
CA LYS A 74 13.98 -14.02 7.13
C LYS A 74 12.85 -14.65 7.95
N ARG A 75 11.78 -13.86 8.17
CA ARG A 75 10.53 -14.30 8.80
C ARG A 75 9.38 -14.24 7.80
N PRO A 76 8.40 -15.13 7.89
CA PRO A 76 7.16 -14.98 7.14
C PRO A 76 6.39 -13.73 7.65
N PRO A 77 5.46 -13.19 6.85
CA PRO A 77 4.59 -12.14 7.31
C PRO A 77 3.81 -12.51 8.60
N ASP A 78 3.66 -11.53 9.47
CA ASP A 78 2.76 -11.66 10.61
C ASP A 78 1.31 -11.94 10.16
N ARG A 79 0.48 -12.45 11.05
CA ARG A 79 -0.96 -12.63 10.80
C ARG A 79 -1.66 -11.26 10.68
N ALA A 80 -2.77 -11.23 9.92
CA ALA A 80 -3.49 -10.00 9.63
C ALA A 80 -3.80 -9.10 10.85
N PRO A 81 -4.24 -9.60 12.01
CA PRO A 81 -4.51 -8.72 13.16
C PRO A 81 -3.29 -7.89 13.58
N LYS A 82 -2.08 -8.48 13.58
CA LYS A 82 -0.85 -7.76 13.95
C LYS A 82 -0.43 -6.75 12.89
N LEU A 83 -0.64 -7.07 11.61
CA LEU A 83 -0.38 -6.14 10.50
C LEU A 83 -1.35 -4.95 10.53
N LEU A 84 -2.62 -5.20 10.81
CA LEU A 84 -3.65 -4.16 10.93
C LEU A 84 -3.41 -3.24 12.13
N ALA A 85 -3.02 -3.80 13.29
CA ALA A 85 -2.65 -3.00 14.46
C ALA A 85 -1.50 -2.04 14.13
N CYS A 86 -0.41 -2.55 13.51
CA CYS A 86 0.70 -1.71 13.07
C CYS A 86 0.27 -0.65 12.05
N PHE A 87 -0.60 -0.99 11.11
CA PHE A 87 -1.09 -0.04 10.11
C PHE A 87 -1.93 1.08 10.78
N SER A 88 -2.77 0.72 11.75
CA SER A 88 -3.55 1.69 12.55
C SER A 88 -2.64 2.63 13.37
N GLU A 89 -1.59 2.10 14.01
CA GLU A 89 -0.58 2.91 14.69
C GLU A 89 0.10 3.89 13.74
N MET A 90 0.46 3.43 12.52
CA MET A 90 1.05 4.30 11.51
C MET A 90 0.06 5.34 10.99
N LEU A 91 -1.23 5.04 10.95
CA LEU A 91 -2.28 6.01 10.62
C LEU A 91 -2.36 7.11 11.68
N ASP A 92 -2.19 6.78 12.98
CA ASP A 92 -2.10 7.78 14.05
C ASP A 92 -0.88 8.70 13.85
N VAL A 93 0.28 8.10 13.54
CA VAL A 93 1.52 8.86 13.25
C VAL A 93 1.34 9.77 12.01
N ALA A 94 0.66 9.29 10.98
CA ALA A 94 0.38 10.07 9.78
C ALA A 94 -0.51 11.29 10.08
N HIS A 95 -1.59 11.12 10.85
CA HIS A 95 -2.45 12.23 11.26
C HIS A 95 -1.79 13.23 12.20
N ALA A 96 -0.76 12.82 12.93
CA ALA A 96 0.01 13.71 13.79
C ALA A 96 1.02 14.58 13.01
N GLN A 97 1.20 14.35 11.70
CA GLN A 97 2.13 15.16 10.90
C GLN A 97 1.58 16.58 10.68
N PRO A 98 2.45 17.59 10.66
CA PRO A 98 2.04 18.97 10.39
C PRO A 98 1.32 19.12 9.05
N LYS A 99 0.27 19.92 9.01
CA LYS A 99 -0.55 20.24 7.83
C LYS A 99 -1.45 19.10 7.32
N VAL A 100 -1.28 17.86 7.74
CA VAL A 100 -2.06 16.72 7.21
C VAL A 100 -3.54 16.85 7.60
N LYS A 101 -4.39 16.85 6.58
CA LYS A 101 -5.87 16.85 6.69
C LYS A 101 -6.48 15.56 6.14
N ARG A 102 -5.82 14.96 5.14
CA ARG A 102 -6.30 13.75 4.45
C ARG A 102 -5.17 12.71 4.44
N VAL A 103 -5.50 11.48 4.77
CA VAL A 103 -4.56 10.34 4.66
C VAL A 103 -5.09 9.34 3.65
N VAL A 104 -4.29 9.07 2.63
CA VAL A 104 -4.54 8.04 1.63
C VAL A 104 -3.73 6.81 1.99
N LEU A 105 -4.37 5.65 2.07
CA LEU A 105 -3.65 4.40 2.24
C LEU A 105 -3.21 3.86 0.87
N MET A 106 -1.94 3.60 0.72
CA MET A 106 -1.38 2.94 -0.45
C MET A 106 -0.66 1.66 -0.03
N GLY A 107 -0.76 0.60 -0.82
CA GLY A 107 -0.06 -0.62 -0.48
C GLY A 107 0.28 -1.52 -1.65
N LYS A 108 1.49 -2.09 -1.60
CA LYS A 108 1.92 -3.12 -2.55
C LYS A 108 1.44 -4.50 -2.10
N SER A 109 0.74 -5.22 -2.96
CA SER A 109 0.37 -6.63 -2.73
C SER A 109 -0.30 -6.84 -1.36
N MET A 110 0.34 -7.55 -0.43
CA MET A 110 -0.14 -7.72 0.95
C MET A 110 -0.47 -6.38 1.62
N GLY A 111 0.36 -5.35 1.43
CA GLY A 111 0.12 -4.01 1.97
C GLY A 111 -1.17 -3.38 1.47
N GLY A 112 -1.48 -3.53 0.16
CA GLY A 112 -2.75 -3.07 -0.41
C GLY A 112 -3.96 -3.82 0.16
N ARG A 113 -3.81 -5.14 0.34
CA ARG A 113 -4.86 -5.93 0.99
C ARG A 113 -5.08 -5.51 2.45
N MET A 114 -4.02 -5.20 3.20
CA MET A 114 -4.14 -4.69 4.59
C MET A 114 -4.77 -3.30 4.62
N ALA A 115 -4.43 -2.43 3.66
CA ALA A 115 -5.06 -1.11 3.52
C ALA A 115 -6.58 -1.22 3.31
N ALA A 116 -7.01 -2.08 2.37
CA ALA A 116 -8.42 -2.32 2.11
C ALA A 116 -9.13 -2.92 3.34
N LEU A 117 -8.53 -3.92 4.02
CA LEU A 117 -9.09 -4.49 5.25
C LEU A 117 -9.22 -3.47 6.39
N LEU A 118 -8.26 -2.57 6.56
CA LEU A 118 -8.33 -1.53 7.57
C LEU A 118 -9.50 -0.59 7.30
N ALA A 119 -9.75 -0.27 6.04
CA ALA A 119 -10.84 0.60 5.61
C ALA A 119 -12.23 -0.09 5.59
N CYS A 120 -12.33 -1.39 5.94
CA CYS A 120 -13.60 -2.06 6.19
C CYS A 120 -14.17 -1.72 7.60
N ASP A 121 -13.31 -1.37 8.54
CA ASP A 121 -13.72 -0.93 9.88
C ASP A 121 -14.22 0.51 9.83
N SER A 122 -15.43 0.79 10.30
CA SER A 122 -16.07 2.11 10.20
C SER A 122 -15.32 3.22 10.96
N VAL A 123 -14.68 2.87 12.09
CA VAL A 123 -13.90 3.84 12.87
C VAL A 123 -12.63 4.22 12.11
N GLN A 124 -11.95 3.24 11.53
CA GLN A 124 -10.75 3.50 10.75
C GLN A 124 -11.09 4.19 9.41
N ALA A 125 -12.16 3.77 8.74
CA ALA A 125 -12.62 4.35 7.48
C ALA A 125 -12.89 5.86 7.59
N SER A 126 -13.45 6.32 8.72
CA SER A 126 -13.71 7.75 8.96
C SER A 126 -12.44 8.63 8.96
N ARG A 127 -11.27 8.00 9.08
CA ARG A 127 -9.94 8.64 9.12
C ARG A 127 -9.15 8.48 7.83
N ILE A 128 -9.68 7.72 6.88
CA ILE A 128 -9.02 7.36 5.62
C ILE A 128 -9.77 8.05 4.49
N ASP A 129 -9.05 8.76 3.63
CA ASP A 129 -9.67 9.43 2.49
C ASP A 129 -9.97 8.44 1.35
N ARG A 130 -9.02 7.59 0.99
CA ARG A 130 -9.15 6.56 -0.05
C ARG A 130 -8.06 5.48 0.05
N VAL A 131 -8.22 4.40 -0.70
CA VAL A 131 -7.27 3.27 -0.73
C VAL A 131 -6.75 3.07 -2.15
N ILE A 132 -5.43 2.88 -2.29
CA ILE A 132 -4.76 2.53 -3.55
C ILE A 132 -4.03 1.20 -3.37
N CYS A 133 -4.39 0.20 -4.16
CA CYS A 133 -3.77 -1.12 -4.17
C CYS A 133 -2.88 -1.29 -5.40
N LEU A 134 -1.59 -1.56 -5.19
CA LEU A 134 -0.61 -1.80 -6.25
C LEU A 134 -0.35 -3.31 -6.37
N GLY A 135 -0.90 -3.95 -7.40
CA GLY A 135 -0.85 -5.40 -7.57
C GLY A 135 -1.60 -6.12 -6.44
N TYR A 136 -2.92 -5.95 -6.36
CA TYR A 136 -3.73 -6.61 -5.32
C TYR A 136 -3.68 -8.14 -5.47
N PRO A 137 -3.42 -8.90 -4.38
CA PRO A 137 -3.29 -10.35 -4.46
C PRO A 137 -4.66 -11.03 -4.37
N PHE A 138 -5.46 -10.93 -5.43
CA PHE A 138 -6.78 -11.53 -5.51
C PHE A 138 -6.75 -13.03 -5.19
N ILE A 139 -5.89 -13.78 -5.89
CA ILE A 139 -5.75 -15.23 -5.68
C ILE A 139 -4.65 -15.47 -4.64
N PRO A 140 -4.91 -16.31 -3.60
CA PRO A 140 -3.87 -16.72 -2.66
C PRO A 140 -2.70 -17.41 -3.35
N LEU A 141 -1.48 -17.32 -2.79
CA LEU A 141 -0.27 -17.95 -3.35
C LEU A 141 -0.43 -19.48 -3.58
N LYS A 142 -1.22 -20.13 -2.75
CA LYS A 142 -1.51 -21.57 -2.84
C LYS A 142 -2.74 -21.89 -3.71
N GLY A 143 -3.29 -20.90 -4.43
CA GLY A 143 -4.57 -21.01 -5.12
C GLY A 143 -5.77 -20.90 -4.16
N GLY A 144 -6.97 -21.03 -4.70
CA GLY A 144 -8.24 -20.94 -3.97
C GLY A 144 -9.11 -19.79 -4.45
N GLU A 145 -10.18 -19.52 -3.71
CA GLU A 145 -11.14 -18.47 -4.03
C GLU A 145 -10.51 -17.07 -4.01
N PRO A 146 -10.94 -16.18 -4.91
CA PRO A 146 -10.46 -14.82 -4.95
C PRO A 146 -10.88 -14.03 -3.70
N ARG A 147 -9.97 -13.21 -3.19
CA ARG A 147 -10.14 -12.38 -1.99
C ARG A 147 -10.83 -11.07 -2.35
N LEU A 148 -12.13 -11.08 -2.52
CA LEU A 148 -12.91 -9.92 -2.96
C LEU A 148 -13.47 -9.10 -1.80
N GLU A 149 -13.71 -9.73 -0.64
CA GLU A 149 -14.34 -9.11 0.51
C GLU A 149 -13.62 -7.83 0.98
N PRO A 150 -12.26 -7.79 1.09
CA PRO A 150 -11.61 -6.57 1.55
C PRO A 150 -11.82 -5.37 0.63
N LEU A 151 -12.02 -5.60 -0.67
CA LEU A 151 -12.33 -4.55 -1.63
C LEU A 151 -13.83 -4.21 -1.61
N ASN A 152 -14.69 -5.23 -1.60
CA ASN A 152 -16.14 -5.05 -1.62
C ASN A 152 -16.67 -4.40 -0.32
N ASP A 153 -16.05 -4.68 0.82
CA ASP A 153 -16.48 -4.16 2.13
C ASP A 153 -15.78 -2.86 2.52
N CYS A 154 -14.81 -2.42 1.70
CA CYS A 154 -14.13 -1.14 1.90
C CYS A 154 -15.14 0.01 1.89
N GLN A 155 -15.05 0.92 2.87
CA GLN A 155 -16.01 2.01 3.08
C GLN A 155 -15.55 3.35 2.49
N VAL A 156 -14.41 3.36 1.81
CA VAL A 156 -13.85 4.53 1.13
C VAL A 156 -13.56 4.19 -0.34
N PRO A 157 -13.39 5.18 -1.23
CA PRO A 157 -13.06 4.93 -2.63
C PRO A 157 -11.79 4.09 -2.78
N VAL A 158 -11.81 3.13 -3.72
CA VAL A 158 -10.70 2.19 -3.98
C VAL A 158 -10.23 2.28 -5.42
N LEU A 159 -8.91 2.41 -5.60
CA LEU A 159 -8.23 2.21 -6.87
C LEU A 159 -7.33 0.96 -6.79
N VAL A 160 -7.48 0.07 -7.73
CA VAL A 160 -6.57 -1.08 -7.93
C VAL A 160 -5.77 -0.86 -9.21
N LEU A 161 -4.46 -0.75 -9.08
CA LEU A 161 -3.53 -0.76 -10.21
C LEU A 161 -2.97 -2.17 -10.35
N GLN A 162 -3.25 -2.83 -11.47
CA GLN A 162 -2.99 -4.25 -11.63
C GLN A 162 -2.19 -4.53 -12.90
N GLY A 163 -1.17 -5.37 -12.82
CA GLY A 163 -0.49 -5.85 -14.02
C GLY A 163 -1.41 -6.73 -14.87
N GLU A 164 -1.45 -6.51 -16.19
CA GLU A 164 -2.33 -7.33 -17.08
C GLU A 164 -2.10 -8.82 -16.94
N ARG A 165 -0.84 -9.24 -16.69
CA ARG A 165 -0.41 -10.64 -16.54
C ARG A 165 -0.15 -11.05 -15.08
N ASP A 166 -0.68 -10.29 -14.12
CA ASP A 166 -0.45 -10.62 -12.71
C ASP A 166 -0.99 -12.02 -12.39
N LYS A 167 -0.12 -12.92 -11.92
CA LYS A 167 -0.47 -14.30 -11.55
C LYS A 167 -1.44 -14.41 -10.36
N PHE A 168 -1.57 -13.35 -9.58
CA PHE A 168 -2.51 -13.28 -8.46
C PHE A 168 -3.87 -12.69 -8.86
N GLY A 169 -4.15 -12.58 -10.14
CA GLY A 169 -5.35 -12.05 -10.74
C GLY A 169 -5.00 -10.98 -11.78
N GLY A 170 -5.07 -11.34 -13.05
CA GLY A 170 -4.78 -10.47 -14.19
C GLY A 170 -6.04 -10.01 -14.92
N LYS A 171 -5.83 -9.24 -15.98
CA LYS A 171 -6.89 -8.61 -16.80
C LYS A 171 -7.93 -9.59 -17.34
N MET A 172 -7.54 -10.84 -17.61
CA MET A 172 -8.45 -11.87 -18.14
C MET A 172 -9.35 -12.47 -17.06
N GLN A 173 -8.97 -12.40 -15.79
CA GLN A 173 -9.67 -13.04 -14.67
C GLN A 173 -10.60 -12.08 -13.93
N ILE A 174 -10.08 -10.88 -13.61
CA ILE A 174 -10.77 -9.91 -12.75
C ILE A 174 -12.17 -9.55 -13.24
N PRO A 175 -12.44 -9.37 -14.56
CA PRO A 175 -13.79 -9.02 -15.03
C PRO A 175 -14.86 -10.10 -14.77
N SER A 176 -14.44 -11.34 -14.49
CA SER A 176 -15.37 -12.43 -14.15
C SER A 176 -15.78 -12.48 -12.68
N TRP A 177 -15.14 -11.68 -11.82
CA TRP A 177 -15.40 -11.69 -10.39
C TRP A 177 -16.44 -10.63 -9.98
N PRO A 178 -17.29 -10.92 -8.96
CA PRO A 178 -18.32 -10.02 -8.50
C PRO A 178 -17.76 -8.87 -7.64
N LEU A 179 -16.95 -8.01 -8.24
CA LEU A 179 -16.48 -6.77 -7.62
C LEU A 179 -17.57 -5.68 -7.72
N LYS A 180 -17.67 -4.83 -6.70
CA LYS A 180 -18.54 -3.65 -6.72
C LYS A 180 -18.14 -2.71 -7.85
N ARG A 181 -19.14 -2.04 -8.47
CA ARG A 181 -18.94 -1.17 -9.64
C ARG A 181 -18.15 0.11 -9.37
N ASP A 182 -18.09 0.56 -8.14
CA ASP A 182 -17.38 1.75 -7.68
C ASP A 182 -15.90 1.51 -7.39
N ILE A 183 -15.44 0.24 -7.41
CA ILE A 183 -14.02 -0.10 -7.35
C ILE A 183 -13.39 0.19 -8.72
N GLN A 184 -12.46 1.16 -8.77
CA GLN A 184 -11.74 1.48 -9.99
C GLN A 184 -10.58 0.48 -10.18
N ILE A 185 -10.49 -0.09 -11.38
CA ILE A 185 -9.39 -1.01 -11.73
C ILE A 185 -8.75 -0.53 -13.01
N GLU A 186 -7.45 -0.24 -12.94
CA GLU A 186 -6.62 0.18 -14.06
C GLU A 186 -5.51 -0.85 -14.30
N TYR A 187 -5.20 -1.12 -15.56
CA TYR A 187 -4.26 -2.15 -15.93
C TYR A 187 -2.96 -1.56 -16.48
N LEU A 188 -1.84 -2.08 -15.97
CA LEU A 188 -0.50 -1.76 -16.45
C LEU A 188 -0.13 -2.73 -17.59
N ALA A 189 0.16 -2.17 -18.75
CA ALA A 189 0.35 -2.91 -20.00
C ALA A 189 1.42 -4.00 -19.87
N ASP A 190 1.04 -5.24 -20.21
CA ASP A 190 1.86 -6.44 -20.10
C ASP A 190 2.59 -6.63 -18.76
N GLY A 191 2.20 -5.89 -17.70
CA GLY A 191 2.81 -5.93 -16.37
C GLY A 191 2.56 -7.26 -15.67
N ASP A 192 3.56 -7.74 -14.95
CA ASP A 192 3.42 -8.81 -13.97
C ASP A 192 2.96 -8.25 -12.61
N HIS A 193 3.10 -9.03 -11.53
CA HIS A 193 2.75 -8.61 -10.16
C HIS A 193 3.48 -7.34 -9.68
N SER A 194 4.63 -7.01 -10.23
CA SER A 194 5.41 -5.80 -9.94
C SER A 194 5.43 -4.81 -11.10
N PHE A 195 4.49 -4.97 -12.06
CA PHE A 195 4.32 -4.13 -13.24
C PHE A 195 5.43 -4.28 -14.28
N VAL A 196 6.30 -5.29 -14.14
CA VAL A 196 7.38 -5.57 -15.06
C VAL A 196 6.81 -6.23 -16.32
N PRO A 197 6.95 -5.60 -17.51
CA PRO A 197 6.49 -6.18 -18.77
C PRO A 197 7.53 -7.16 -19.34
N ARG A 198 7.11 -8.00 -20.29
CA ARG A 198 8.04 -8.83 -21.08
C ARG A 198 8.88 -7.93 -21.99
N LYS A 199 10.10 -8.38 -22.28
CA LYS A 199 11.02 -7.65 -23.18
C LYS A 199 10.41 -7.39 -24.57
N SER A 200 9.50 -8.25 -25.03
CA SER A 200 8.83 -8.15 -26.35
C SER A 200 7.56 -7.30 -26.35
N SER A 201 7.16 -6.70 -25.22
CA SER A 201 5.85 -6.03 -25.10
C SER A 201 5.76 -4.65 -25.73
N GLY A 202 6.89 -4.02 -26.04
CA GLY A 202 6.94 -2.64 -26.51
C GLY A 202 6.76 -1.57 -25.43
N THR A 203 6.58 -1.96 -24.16
CA THR A 203 6.58 -1.06 -22.99
C THR A 203 7.74 -1.39 -22.04
N THR A 204 7.94 -0.58 -20.99
CA THR A 204 8.99 -0.74 -20.01
C THR A 204 8.42 -0.70 -18.59
N GLU A 205 9.17 -1.26 -17.61
CA GLU A 205 8.84 -1.14 -16.20
C GLU A 205 8.72 0.33 -15.79
N ALA A 206 9.66 1.17 -16.20
CA ALA A 206 9.65 2.61 -15.91
C ALA A 206 8.38 3.29 -16.44
N ALA A 207 7.92 2.94 -17.64
CA ALA A 207 6.68 3.46 -18.21
C ALA A 207 5.45 3.02 -17.42
N ASN A 208 5.39 1.75 -16.99
CA ASN A 208 4.31 1.24 -16.16
C ASN A 208 4.30 1.89 -14.77
N LEU A 209 5.47 2.09 -14.14
CA LEU A 209 5.55 2.79 -12.85
C LEU A 209 5.15 4.26 -12.98
N ALA A 210 5.58 4.95 -14.02
CA ALA A 210 5.16 6.33 -14.28
C ALA A 210 3.63 6.44 -14.46
N LEU A 211 3.05 5.54 -15.24
CA LEU A 211 1.58 5.46 -15.42
C LEU A 211 0.88 5.18 -14.08
N ALA A 212 1.42 4.27 -13.26
CA ALA A 212 0.87 3.97 -11.93
C ALA A 212 0.89 5.20 -11.02
N VAL A 213 1.96 5.99 -11.06
CA VAL A 213 2.05 7.28 -10.33
C VAL A 213 1.00 8.27 -10.83
N ASP A 214 0.87 8.44 -12.16
CA ASP A 214 -0.09 9.38 -12.76
C ASP A 214 -1.55 9.01 -12.42
N LEU A 215 -1.89 7.72 -12.53
CA LEU A 215 -3.22 7.22 -12.16
C LEU A 215 -3.50 7.38 -10.66
N SER A 216 -2.49 7.13 -9.81
CA SER A 216 -2.61 7.37 -8.37
C SER A 216 -2.85 8.84 -8.07
N ALA A 217 -2.05 9.75 -8.65
CA ALA A 217 -2.20 11.18 -8.46
C ALA A 217 -3.57 11.69 -8.94
N LYS A 218 -4.03 11.23 -10.10
CA LYS A 218 -5.38 11.55 -10.63
C LYS A 218 -6.49 11.07 -9.69
N PHE A 219 -6.33 9.91 -9.07
CA PHE A 219 -7.31 9.34 -8.15
C PHE A 219 -7.34 10.08 -6.81
N ILE A 220 -6.20 10.61 -6.36
CA ILE A 220 -6.09 11.38 -5.12
C ILE A 220 -6.77 12.76 -5.28
N GLY A 221 -6.66 13.41 -6.41
CA GLY A 221 -7.31 14.69 -6.74
C GLY A 221 -6.46 15.88 -6.43
#